data_b90a501a5a750c4ead399f3eff883122
#
_entry.id   b90a501a5a750c4ead399f3eff883122
#
_cell.length_a   1.000
_cell.length_b   1.000
_cell.length_c   1.000
_cell.angle_alpha   90.00
_cell.angle_beta   90.00
_cell.angle_gamma   90.00
#
_symmetry.space_group_name_H-M   'P 1'
#
loop_
_entity.id
_entity.type
_entity.pdbx_description
1 polymer ?
#
loop_
_entity_poly.entity_id
_entity_poly.type
_entity_poly.pdbx_seq_one_letter_code
_entity_poly.pdbx_strand_id
1 'polypeptide(L)'
;MSEIAKTIGQRVRNYRIDKGLSQEKLAELSGCHPTYIGQVERGEKNATLESIEKIASAMNVPLAQLFEKIGESSTDSYPMKCYELVAAKSKSEQEHLYKMLVEM
;
A
#
# COMPACT_ATOMS: atom_id res chain seq x y z
N MET A 1 -12.58 -3.88 -13.24
CA MET A 1 -11.99 -3.55 -11.94
C MET A 1 -11.08 -2.36 -12.06
N SER A 2 -11.02 -1.54 -11.02
CA SER A 2 -10.25 -0.32 -11.08
C SER A 2 -8.76 -0.59 -10.99
N GLU A 3 -7.97 0.25 -11.61
CA GLU A 3 -6.51 0.19 -11.51
C GLU A 3 -6.05 0.42 -10.07
N ILE A 4 -6.77 1.28 -9.34
CA ILE A 4 -6.46 1.56 -7.94
C ILE A 4 -6.60 0.30 -7.10
N ALA A 5 -7.71 -0.44 -7.30
CA ALA A 5 -7.93 -1.69 -6.55
C ALA A 5 -6.84 -2.71 -6.82
N LYS A 6 -6.40 -2.83 -8.07
CA LYS A 6 -5.33 -3.74 -8.43
C LYS A 6 -4.00 -3.34 -7.81
N THR A 7 -3.71 -2.04 -7.84
CA THR A 7 -2.47 -1.51 -7.28
C THR A 7 -2.42 -1.71 -5.77
N ILE A 8 -3.50 -1.37 -5.07
CA ILE A 8 -3.60 -1.58 -3.62
C ILE A 8 -3.47 -3.06 -3.30
N GLY A 9 -4.19 -3.91 -4.04
CA GLY A 9 -4.15 -5.36 -3.82
C GLY A 9 -2.75 -5.93 -3.98
N GLN A 10 -2.04 -5.50 -5.01
CA GLN A 10 -0.68 -5.95 -5.25
C GLN A 10 0.26 -5.52 -4.13
N ARG A 11 0.09 -4.30 -3.63
CA ARG A 11 0.90 -3.79 -2.53
C ARG A 11 0.62 -4.56 -1.24
N VAL A 12 -0.64 -4.84 -0.96
CA VAL A 12 -1.01 -5.66 0.19
C VAL A 12 -0.31 -7.01 0.12
N ARG A 13 -0.38 -7.65 -1.04
CA ARG A 13 0.26 -8.94 -1.24
C ARG A 13 1.77 -8.88 -1.04
N ASN A 14 2.41 -7.84 -1.60
CA ASN A 14 3.86 -7.69 -1.49
C ASN A 14 4.30 -7.49 -0.05
N TYR A 15 3.61 -6.63 0.70
CA TYR A 15 3.92 -6.42 2.12
C TYR A 15 3.66 -7.67 2.93
N ARG A 16 2.56 -8.36 2.62
CA ARG A 16 2.23 -9.60 3.33
C ARG A 16 3.35 -10.64 3.19
N ILE A 17 3.79 -10.86 1.96
CA ILE A 17 4.85 -11.82 1.67
C ILE A 17 6.16 -11.38 2.33
N ASP A 18 6.47 -10.10 2.25
CA ASP A 18 7.67 -9.54 2.86
C ASP A 18 7.69 -9.74 4.37
N LYS A 19 6.53 -9.68 5.01
CA LYS A 19 6.40 -9.90 6.45
C LYS A 19 6.30 -11.39 6.82
N GLY A 20 6.33 -12.28 5.83
CA GLY A 20 6.24 -13.71 6.07
C GLY A 20 4.88 -14.21 6.50
N LEU A 21 3.81 -13.49 6.14
CA LEU A 21 2.45 -13.83 6.53
C LEU A 21 1.72 -14.58 5.43
N SER A 22 0.91 -15.57 5.83
CA SER A 22 -0.04 -16.19 4.91
C SER A 22 -1.27 -15.31 4.80
N GLN A 23 -2.09 -15.55 3.78
CA GLN A 23 -3.38 -14.86 3.69
C GLN A 23 -4.25 -15.13 4.91
N GLU A 24 -4.21 -16.37 5.41
CA GLU A 24 -4.97 -16.75 6.58
C GLU A 24 -4.50 -16.03 7.84
N LYS A 25 -3.20 -15.89 7.99
CA LYS A 25 -2.63 -15.19 9.15
C LYS A 25 -2.96 -13.70 9.08
N LEU A 26 -2.85 -13.10 7.92
CA LEU A 26 -3.22 -11.70 7.75
C LEU A 26 -4.70 -11.49 8.04
N ALA A 27 -5.54 -12.40 7.59
CA ALA A 27 -6.98 -12.34 7.87
C ALA A 27 -7.24 -12.38 9.38
N GLU A 28 -6.59 -13.31 10.07
CA GLU A 28 -6.71 -13.41 11.52
C GLU A 28 -6.30 -12.12 12.22
N LEU A 29 -5.16 -11.58 11.85
CA LEU A 29 -4.62 -10.37 12.49
C LEU A 29 -5.44 -9.13 12.19
N SER A 30 -6.06 -9.08 11.02
CA SER A 30 -6.84 -7.91 10.59
C SER A 30 -8.33 -8.01 10.92
N GLY A 31 -8.77 -9.18 11.38
CA GLY A 31 -10.17 -9.41 11.62
C GLY A 31 -11.01 -9.56 10.36
N CYS A 32 -10.37 -9.88 9.24
CA CYS A 32 -11.03 -10.09 7.96
C CYS A 32 -11.11 -11.58 7.65
N HIS A 33 -11.97 -11.93 6.70
CA HIS A 33 -12.05 -13.31 6.23
C HIS A 33 -10.92 -13.60 5.23
N PRO A 34 -10.32 -14.81 5.23
CA PRO A 34 -9.24 -15.12 4.28
C PRO A 34 -9.65 -14.95 2.81
N THR A 35 -10.88 -15.29 2.48
CA THR A 35 -11.41 -15.11 1.14
C THR A 35 -11.38 -13.65 0.73
N TYR A 36 -11.72 -12.76 1.67
CA TYR A 36 -11.69 -11.32 1.43
C TYR A 36 -10.28 -10.83 1.17
N ILE A 37 -9.31 -11.30 1.95
CA ILE A 37 -7.90 -10.93 1.74
C ILE A 37 -7.46 -11.33 0.31
N GLY A 38 -7.80 -12.54 -0.12
CA GLY A 38 -7.48 -12.99 -1.47
C GLY A 38 -8.11 -12.12 -2.54
N GLN A 39 -9.38 -11.75 -2.34
CA GLN A 39 -10.09 -10.88 -3.29
C GLN A 39 -9.46 -9.49 -3.36
N VAL A 40 -9.08 -8.95 -2.22
CA VAL A 40 -8.40 -7.65 -2.18
C VAL A 40 -7.07 -7.72 -2.95
N GLU A 41 -6.29 -8.76 -2.69
CA GLU A 41 -4.98 -8.91 -3.33
C GLU A 41 -5.07 -9.06 -4.84
N ARG A 42 -6.15 -9.66 -5.33
CA ARG A 42 -6.36 -9.81 -6.78
C ARG A 42 -7.04 -8.59 -7.42
N GLY A 43 -7.39 -7.61 -6.61
CA GLY A 43 -8.08 -6.42 -7.12
C GLY A 43 -9.53 -6.67 -7.47
N GLU A 44 -10.12 -7.75 -6.94
CA GLU A 44 -11.51 -8.13 -7.24
C GLU A 44 -12.52 -7.40 -6.38
N LYS A 45 -12.07 -6.75 -5.32
CA LYS A 45 -12.93 -6.00 -4.40
C LYS A 45 -12.48 -4.56 -4.31
N ASN A 46 -13.46 -3.66 -4.29
CA ASN A 46 -13.21 -2.26 -3.93
C ASN A 46 -13.33 -2.18 -2.41
N ALA A 47 -12.22 -2.42 -1.74
CA ALA A 47 -12.20 -2.44 -0.28
C ALA A 47 -12.45 -1.04 0.28
N THR A 48 -13.10 -0.98 1.43
CA THR A 48 -13.30 0.29 2.12
C THR A 48 -11.98 0.77 2.73
N LEU A 49 -11.86 2.07 2.95
CA LEU A 49 -10.70 2.62 3.65
C LEU A 49 -10.51 1.98 5.01
N GLU A 50 -11.61 1.73 5.71
CA GLU A 50 -11.56 1.09 7.02
C GLU A 50 -10.95 -0.31 6.94
N SER A 51 -11.35 -1.10 5.96
CA SER A 51 -10.80 -2.44 5.75
C SER A 51 -9.32 -2.39 5.42
N ILE A 52 -8.93 -1.46 4.55
CA ILE A 52 -7.53 -1.31 4.17
C ILE A 52 -6.69 -0.87 5.37
N GLU A 53 -7.25 0.02 6.21
CA GLU A 53 -6.57 0.44 7.43
C GLU A 53 -6.31 -0.74 8.36
N LYS A 54 -7.32 -1.60 8.55
CA LYS A 54 -7.16 -2.80 9.37
C LYS A 54 -6.09 -3.73 8.82
N ILE A 55 -6.07 -3.91 7.53
CA ILE A 55 -5.08 -4.76 6.85
C ILE A 55 -3.68 -4.17 7.01
N ALA A 56 -3.53 -2.88 6.78
CA ALA A 56 -2.24 -2.19 6.93
C ALA A 56 -1.73 -2.28 8.36
N SER A 57 -2.61 -2.04 9.34
CA SER A 57 -2.25 -2.14 10.75
C SER A 57 -1.80 -3.53 11.12
N ALA A 58 -2.48 -4.54 10.60
CA ALA A 58 -2.12 -5.94 10.86
C ALA A 58 -0.72 -6.27 10.33
N MET A 59 -0.31 -5.63 9.27
CA MET A 59 1.02 -5.80 8.69
C MET A 59 2.06 -4.84 9.27
N ASN A 60 1.62 -3.94 10.13
CA ASN A 60 2.46 -2.89 10.68
C ASN A 60 3.06 -2.00 9.60
N VAL A 61 2.23 -1.67 8.61
CA VAL A 61 2.58 -0.81 7.48
C VAL A 61 1.73 0.45 7.59
N PRO A 62 2.32 1.64 7.48
CA PRO A 62 1.54 2.88 7.46
C PRO A 62 0.56 2.86 6.28
N LEU A 63 -0.68 3.26 6.55
CA LEU A 63 -1.73 3.27 5.52
C LEU A 63 -1.29 4.05 4.28
N ALA A 64 -0.60 5.17 4.49
CA ALA A 64 -0.15 6.01 3.39
C ALA A 64 0.77 5.28 2.42
N GLN A 65 1.53 4.28 2.89
CA GLN A 65 2.40 3.53 2.00
C GLN A 65 1.63 2.69 0.99
N LEU A 66 0.42 2.27 1.35
CA LEU A 66 -0.43 1.54 0.42
C LEU A 66 -0.98 2.44 -0.68
N PHE A 67 -1.10 3.73 -0.39
CA PHE A 67 -1.68 4.70 -1.32
C PHE A 67 -0.63 5.58 -2.00
N GLU A 68 0.63 5.38 -1.70
CA GLU A 68 1.72 6.21 -2.22
C GLU A 68 1.71 6.21 -3.75
N LYS A 69 1.74 7.41 -4.32
CA LYS A 69 1.80 7.61 -5.78
C LYS A 69 0.60 7.08 -6.56
N ILE A 70 -0.48 6.75 -5.88
CA ILE A 70 -1.69 6.34 -6.55
C ILE A 70 -2.35 7.56 -7.18
N GLY A 71 -2.80 7.39 -8.42
CA GLY A 71 -3.44 8.47 -9.16
C GLY A 71 -2.48 9.31 -9.99
N GLU A 72 -1.17 9.11 -9.83
CA GLU A 72 -0.19 9.79 -10.66
C GLU A 72 -0.13 9.13 -12.04
N SER A 73 -0.02 9.96 -13.07
CA SER A 73 0.07 9.44 -14.43
C SER A 73 1.41 8.75 -14.66
N SER A 74 1.36 7.50 -15.05
CA SER A 74 2.56 6.74 -15.35
C SER A 74 3.23 7.20 -16.65
N THR A 75 2.51 7.93 -17.48
CA THR A 75 3.05 8.43 -18.74
C THR A 75 3.89 9.67 -18.56
N ASP A 76 3.75 10.31 -17.42
CA ASP A 76 4.48 11.53 -17.12
C ASP A 76 5.77 11.17 -16.38
N SER A 77 6.88 11.64 -16.89
CA SER A 77 8.17 11.39 -16.28
C SER A 77 8.41 12.18 -14.99
N TYR A 78 7.54 13.14 -14.72
CA TYR A 78 7.69 14.02 -13.57
C TYR A 78 7.59 13.28 -12.23
N PRO A 79 6.58 12.43 -12.02
CA PRO A 79 6.53 11.64 -10.78
C PRO A 79 7.72 10.72 -10.61
N MET A 80 8.21 10.16 -11.71
CA MET A 80 9.40 9.30 -11.68
C MET A 80 10.63 10.07 -11.23
N LYS A 81 10.79 11.31 -11.70
CA LYS A 81 11.91 12.16 -11.28
C LYS A 81 11.83 12.49 -9.81
N CYS A 82 10.65 12.78 -9.30
CA CYS A 82 10.46 13.04 -7.89
C CYS A 82 10.85 11.81 -7.05
N TYR A 83 10.45 10.63 -7.50
CA TYR A 83 10.82 9.40 -6.83
C TYR A 83 12.34 9.20 -6.78
N GLU A 84 13.01 9.42 -7.90
CA GLU A 84 14.46 9.29 -7.97
C GLU A 84 15.16 10.25 -7.02
N LEU A 85 14.68 11.49 -6.94
CA LEU A 85 15.24 12.48 -6.03
C LEU A 85 15.08 12.06 -4.57
N VAL A 86 13.93 11.54 -4.22
CA VAL A 86 13.68 11.06 -2.86
C VAL A 86 14.55 9.84 -2.56
N ALA A 87 14.63 8.91 -3.50
CA ALA A 87 15.41 7.69 -3.34
C ALA A 87 16.91 7.95 -3.18
N ALA A 88 17.39 9.07 -3.72
CA ALA A 88 18.81 9.45 -3.62
C ALA A 88 19.16 10.10 -2.28
N LYS A 89 18.16 10.38 -1.43
CA LYS A 89 18.38 11.04 -0.16
C LYS A 89 18.59 10.03 0.95
N SER A 90 19.08 10.51 2.10
CA SER A 90 19.25 9.66 3.27
C SER A 90 17.88 9.18 3.75
N LYS A 91 17.89 8.11 4.53
CA LYS A 91 16.66 7.56 5.08
C LYS A 91 15.89 8.60 5.89
N SER A 92 16.58 9.39 6.71
CA SER A 92 15.96 10.45 7.49
C SER A 92 15.29 11.50 6.61
N GLU A 93 15.95 11.88 5.54
CA GLU A 93 15.39 12.85 4.61
C GLU A 93 14.18 12.30 3.87
N GLN A 94 14.22 11.02 3.50
CA GLN A 94 13.09 10.36 2.88
C GLN A 94 11.89 10.33 3.81
N GLU A 95 12.10 10.02 5.07
CA GLU A 95 11.04 9.99 6.06
C GLU A 95 10.42 11.37 6.26
N HIS A 96 11.24 12.39 6.30
CA HIS A 96 10.79 13.77 6.46
C HIS A 96 9.92 14.19 5.26
N LEU A 97 10.38 13.92 4.05
CA LEU A 97 9.62 14.23 2.83
C LEU A 97 8.30 13.46 2.81
N TYR A 98 8.34 12.22 3.20
CA TYR A 98 7.15 11.38 3.25
C TYR A 98 6.10 11.96 4.20
N LYS A 99 6.53 12.39 5.39
CA LYS A 99 5.62 12.99 6.36
C LYS A 99 5.00 14.28 5.84
N MET A 100 5.79 15.09 5.16
CA MET A 100 5.28 16.32 4.56
C MET A 100 4.19 16.04 3.53
N LEU A 101 4.40 15.03 2.70
CA LEU A 101 3.42 14.66 1.68
C LEU A 101 2.13 14.11 2.29
N VAL A 102 2.26 13.36 3.36
CA VAL A 102 1.11 12.75 4.04
C VAL A 102 0.26 13.80 4.77
N GLU A 103 0.89 14.81 5.32
CA GLU A 103 0.21 15.86 6.08
C GLU A 103 -0.47 16.90 5.18
N MET A 104 -0.18 16.89 3.91
CA MET A 104 -0.85 17.75 2.96
C MET A 104 -2.23 17.24 2.64
#